data_5a2d27b2afe2cbef71277d01435663bd
#
_entry.id   5a2d27b2afe2cbef71277d01435663bd
#
_cell.length_a   1.000
_cell.length_b   1.000
_cell.length_c   1.000
_cell.angle_alpha   90.00
_cell.angle_beta   90.00
_cell.angle_gamma   90.00
#
_symmetry.space_group_name_H-M   'P 1'
#
loop_
_entity.id
_entity.type
_entity.pdbx_description
1 polymer ?
#
loop_
_entity_poly.entity_id
_entity_poly.type
_entity_poly.pdbx_seq_one_letter_code
_entity_poly.pdbx_strand_id
1 'polypeptide(L)'
;MTTNGKLFLLQRKNTPCKKNKRIMNPEFTTAIRAAKLIKVCAAFMPPDRKRFYRLSKFILHHVIHADIHHKIGERMLLTENLQVFKNYEFDPDHPFEKYMPGEIILHKNSISIPQPKIIWPANTSYFKMFLIGVSIDFQAFTTNSLTQSTEWLTQDHDPISLEIANTHAHLTAIGIAFTNNNHMPVNCQAVKIIDVNL
;
A
#
# COMPACT_ATOMS: atom_id res chain seq x y z
N MET A 1 -12.38 -70.74 -30.36
CA MET A 1 -12.54 -69.42 -30.97
C MET A 1 -11.90 -68.40 -30.01
N THR A 2 -10.70 -67.98 -30.34
CA THR A 2 -9.87 -67.13 -29.54
C THR A 2 -9.87 -65.70 -30.15
N THR A 3 -10.48 -64.71 -29.50
CA THR A 3 -10.50 -63.32 -29.97
C THR A 3 -9.29 -62.61 -29.43
N ASN A 4 -8.35 -62.22 -30.28
CA ASN A 4 -7.21 -61.41 -30.00
C ASN A 4 -7.65 -59.97 -29.85
N GLY A 5 -7.66 -59.46 -28.60
CA GLY A 5 -7.80 -58.05 -28.30
C GLY A 5 -6.46 -57.30 -28.45
N LYS A 6 -6.30 -56.51 -29.51
CA LYS A 6 -5.17 -55.60 -29.67
C LYS A 6 -5.33 -54.38 -28.74
N LEU A 7 -4.46 -54.27 -27.74
CA LEU A 7 -4.33 -53.12 -26.89
C LEU A 7 -3.62 -52.00 -27.66
N PHE A 8 -4.33 -50.91 -28.02
CA PHE A 8 -3.73 -49.71 -28.60
C PHE A 8 -3.19 -48.84 -27.47
N LEU A 9 -1.89 -48.89 -27.22
CA LEU A 9 -1.20 -47.93 -26.37
C LEU A 9 -1.06 -46.60 -27.11
N LEU A 10 -1.92 -45.63 -26.76
CA LEU A 10 -1.78 -44.23 -27.17
C LEU A 10 -0.54 -43.63 -26.48
N GLN A 11 0.60 -43.62 -27.16
CA GLN A 11 1.75 -42.82 -26.75
C GLN A 11 1.39 -41.34 -26.85
N ARG A 12 1.14 -40.70 -25.71
CA ARG A 12 1.10 -39.23 -25.62
C ARG A 12 2.49 -38.70 -25.96
N LYS A 13 2.65 -38.10 -27.12
CA LYS A 13 3.83 -37.31 -27.46
C LYS A 13 3.87 -36.11 -26.49
N ASN A 14 4.78 -36.17 -25.53
CA ASN A 14 5.14 -35.03 -24.71
C ASN A 14 5.84 -33.99 -25.59
N THR A 15 5.07 -33.11 -26.21
CA THR A 15 5.62 -31.93 -26.87
C THR A 15 6.14 -31.01 -25.76
N PRO A 16 7.45 -30.69 -25.72
CA PRO A 16 7.96 -29.76 -24.72
C PRO A 16 7.29 -28.39 -24.93
N CYS A 17 6.45 -27.99 -24.00
CA CYS A 17 5.87 -26.66 -23.98
C CYS A 17 7.04 -25.66 -23.88
N LYS A 18 7.39 -25.02 -25.01
CA LYS A 18 8.33 -23.90 -25.00
C LYS A 18 7.73 -22.83 -24.09
N LYS A 19 8.20 -22.77 -22.84
CA LYS A 19 7.93 -21.64 -21.94
C LYS A 19 8.52 -20.41 -22.61
N ASN A 20 7.70 -19.69 -23.38
CA ASN A 20 8.05 -18.33 -23.80
C ASN A 20 8.31 -17.55 -22.53
N LYS A 21 9.58 -17.32 -22.20
CA LYS A 21 9.95 -16.35 -21.18
C LYS A 21 9.40 -15.01 -21.69
N ARG A 22 8.23 -14.61 -21.15
CA ARG A 22 7.75 -13.25 -21.35
C ARG A 22 8.84 -12.34 -20.84
N ILE A 23 9.48 -11.61 -21.74
CA ILE A 23 10.42 -10.55 -21.37
C ILE A 23 9.56 -9.54 -20.62
N MET A 24 9.67 -9.53 -19.30
CA MET A 24 8.94 -8.55 -18.49
C MET A 24 9.53 -7.17 -18.81
N ASN A 25 8.65 -6.21 -19.09
CA ASN A 25 9.04 -4.83 -19.26
C ASN A 25 9.83 -4.39 -18.01
N PRO A 26 11.08 -3.89 -18.16
CA PRO A 26 11.92 -3.49 -17.03
C PRO A 26 11.26 -2.41 -16.17
N GLU A 27 10.54 -1.45 -16.77
CA GLU A 27 9.79 -0.41 -16.05
C GLU A 27 8.72 -1.02 -15.14
N PHE A 28 7.99 -2.03 -15.63
CA PHE A 28 7.00 -2.74 -14.80
C PHE A 28 7.64 -3.51 -13.64
N THR A 29 8.81 -4.10 -13.88
CA THR A 29 9.58 -4.78 -12.82
C THR A 29 10.01 -3.78 -11.74
N THR A 30 10.47 -2.60 -12.15
CA THR A 30 10.83 -1.50 -11.23
C THR A 30 9.61 -1.02 -10.44
N ALA A 31 8.45 -0.86 -11.10
CA ALA A 31 7.20 -0.49 -10.43
C ALA A 31 6.79 -1.51 -9.36
N ILE A 32 6.90 -2.81 -9.65
CA ILE A 32 6.61 -3.88 -8.67
C ILE A 32 7.57 -3.81 -7.47
N ARG A 33 8.86 -3.57 -7.72
CA ARG A 33 9.85 -3.45 -6.64
C ARG A 33 9.55 -2.24 -5.77
N ALA A 34 9.29 -1.07 -6.36
CA ALA A 34 8.91 0.13 -5.64
C ALA A 34 7.62 -0.05 -4.84
N ALA A 35 6.60 -0.71 -5.43
CA ALA A 35 5.36 -1.02 -4.72
C ALA A 35 5.57 -1.89 -3.48
N LYS A 36 6.55 -2.81 -3.49
CA LYS A 36 6.91 -3.61 -2.31
C LYS A 36 7.48 -2.75 -1.18
N LEU A 37 8.17 -1.67 -1.49
CA LEU A 37 8.71 -0.75 -0.49
C LEU A 37 7.60 0.16 0.07
N ILE A 38 6.80 0.75 -0.82
CA ILE A 38 5.77 1.73 -0.45
C ILE A 38 4.59 1.08 0.29
N LYS A 39 4.25 -0.18 -0.01
CA LYS A 39 3.15 -0.90 0.67
C LYS A 39 3.30 -0.99 2.18
N VAL A 40 4.49 -0.75 2.72
CA VAL A 40 4.73 -0.75 4.17
C VAL A 40 3.92 0.33 4.87
N CYS A 41 3.55 1.42 4.18
CA CYS A 41 2.62 2.43 4.68
C CYS A 41 1.25 1.84 5.07
N ALA A 42 0.87 0.71 4.48
CA ALA A 42 -0.39 0.03 4.75
C ALA A 42 -0.18 -1.36 5.40
N ALA A 43 0.90 -1.54 6.16
CA ALA A 43 1.28 -2.84 6.72
C ALA A 43 0.25 -3.42 7.71
N PHE A 44 -0.50 -2.56 8.41
CA PHE A 44 -1.54 -2.99 9.36
C PHE A 44 -2.86 -3.38 8.65
N MET A 45 -3.03 -3.03 7.38
CA MET A 45 -4.20 -3.44 6.61
C MET A 45 -4.10 -4.92 6.20
N PRO A 46 -5.23 -5.64 6.10
CA PRO A 46 -5.24 -7.01 5.61
C PRO A 46 -4.56 -7.11 4.23
N PRO A 47 -3.87 -8.23 3.95
CA PRO A 47 -3.28 -8.44 2.63
C PRO A 47 -4.32 -8.40 1.52
N ASP A 48 -4.10 -7.57 0.51
CA ASP A 48 -4.97 -7.47 -0.68
C ASP A 48 -4.13 -7.39 -1.95
N ARG A 49 -4.33 -8.37 -2.84
CA ARG A 49 -3.65 -8.42 -4.14
C ARG A 49 -4.08 -7.27 -5.06
N LYS A 50 -5.35 -6.87 -5.02
CA LYS A 50 -5.88 -5.78 -5.85
C LYS A 50 -5.22 -4.46 -5.46
N ARG A 51 -5.07 -4.19 -4.15
CA ARG A 51 -4.36 -3.02 -3.62
C ARG A 51 -2.92 -2.97 -4.12
N PHE A 52 -2.20 -4.09 -4.03
CA PHE A 52 -0.83 -4.17 -4.52
C PHE A 52 -0.71 -3.91 -6.02
N TYR A 53 -1.63 -4.46 -6.84
CA TYR A 53 -1.64 -4.19 -8.28
C TYR A 53 -2.02 -2.75 -8.61
N ARG A 54 -3.00 -2.16 -7.88
CA ARG A 54 -3.33 -0.73 -8.03
C ARG A 54 -2.10 0.14 -7.76
N LEU A 55 -1.40 -0.10 -6.65
CA LEU A 55 -0.18 0.62 -6.29
C LEU A 55 0.90 0.46 -7.37
N SER A 56 1.16 -0.77 -7.83
CA SER A 56 2.16 -1.03 -8.88
C SER A 56 1.82 -0.31 -10.19
N LYS A 57 0.54 -0.31 -10.57
CA LYS A 57 0.06 0.39 -11.75
C LYS A 57 0.17 1.91 -11.59
N PHE A 58 -0.16 2.43 -10.42
CA PHE A 58 -0.02 3.86 -10.10
C PHE A 58 1.45 4.30 -10.23
N ILE A 59 2.39 3.56 -9.66
CA ILE A 59 3.81 3.84 -9.75
C ILE A 59 4.27 3.82 -11.21
N LEU A 60 3.87 2.82 -11.98
CA LEU A 60 4.25 2.73 -13.39
C LEU A 60 3.80 3.99 -14.16
N HIS A 61 2.53 4.36 -14.02
CA HIS A 61 1.94 5.41 -14.86
C HIS A 61 2.23 6.83 -14.39
N HIS A 62 2.34 7.05 -13.07
CA HIS A 62 2.45 8.39 -12.52
C HIS A 62 3.84 8.74 -11.99
N VAL A 63 4.69 7.73 -11.73
CA VAL A 63 6.06 7.96 -11.26
C VAL A 63 7.08 7.65 -12.35
N ILE A 64 7.06 6.43 -12.89
CA ILE A 64 8.05 6.00 -13.87
C ILE A 64 7.78 6.63 -15.24
N HIS A 65 6.53 6.63 -15.72
CA HIS A 65 6.20 7.26 -17.00
C HIS A 65 6.27 8.80 -16.97
N ALA A 66 6.36 9.41 -15.79
CA ALA A 66 6.64 10.84 -15.65
C ALA A 66 8.10 11.20 -15.94
N ASP A 67 8.99 10.23 -15.99
CA ASP A 67 10.37 10.44 -16.42
C ASP A 67 10.42 10.76 -17.93
N ILE A 68 10.69 12.02 -18.23
CA ILE A 68 10.82 12.54 -19.60
C ILE A 68 12.26 12.54 -20.12
N HIS A 69 13.24 12.24 -19.25
CA HIS A 69 14.67 12.30 -19.57
C HIS A 69 15.16 11.00 -20.22
N HIS A 70 14.49 9.89 -19.99
CA HIS A 70 14.86 8.59 -20.51
C HIS A 70 13.84 8.07 -21.55
N LYS A 71 14.31 7.23 -22.46
CA LYS A 71 13.47 6.61 -23.50
C LYS A 71 12.52 5.58 -22.88
N ILE A 72 11.45 5.29 -23.60
CA ILE A 72 10.52 4.21 -23.24
C ILE A 72 11.29 2.88 -23.10
N GLY A 73 11.12 2.20 -21.98
CA GLY A 73 11.83 0.98 -21.62
C GLY A 73 13.09 1.21 -20.76
N GLU A 74 13.58 2.46 -20.67
CA GLU A 74 14.75 2.87 -19.87
C GLU A 74 14.38 3.86 -18.76
N ARG A 75 13.10 4.22 -18.64
CA ARG A 75 12.61 5.17 -17.64
C ARG A 75 12.87 4.70 -16.23
N MET A 76 13.24 5.64 -15.39
CA MET A 76 13.64 5.41 -14.02
C MET A 76 12.59 5.93 -13.03
N LEU A 77 12.68 5.42 -11.82
CA LEU A 77 11.94 5.97 -10.70
C LEU A 77 12.74 7.16 -10.17
N LEU A 78 12.28 8.37 -10.45
CA LEU A 78 12.87 9.61 -9.97
C LEU A 78 12.17 10.03 -8.66
N THR A 79 12.98 10.46 -7.68
CA THR A 79 12.47 10.82 -6.34
C THR A 79 11.50 11.99 -6.43
N GLU A 80 11.76 12.98 -7.29
CA GLU A 80 10.92 14.13 -7.53
C GLU A 80 9.51 13.78 -7.99
N ASN A 81 9.35 12.65 -8.70
CA ASN A 81 8.05 12.17 -9.15
C ASN A 81 7.21 11.52 -8.03
N LEU A 82 7.77 11.32 -6.84
CA LEU A 82 7.03 10.80 -5.70
C LEU A 82 5.97 11.77 -5.16
N GLN A 83 6.04 13.05 -5.50
CA GLN A 83 5.05 14.05 -5.06
C GLN A 83 3.62 13.67 -5.44
N VAL A 84 3.43 12.88 -6.50
CA VAL A 84 2.12 12.38 -6.91
C VAL A 84 1.47 11.47 -5.86
N PHE A 85 2.25 10.97 -4.88
CA PHE A 85 1.72 10.18 -3.77
C PHE A 85 1.01 11.03 -2.72
N LYS A 86 1.16 12.34 -2.71
CA LYS A 86 0.42 13.19 -1.78
C LYS A 86 -1.08 12.99 -2.00
N ASN A 87 -1.78 12.66 -0.93
CA ASN A 87 -3.20 12.26 -0.91
C ASN A 87 -3.51 10.91 -1.57
N TYR A 88 -2.52 10.03 -1.77
CA TYR A 88 -2.78 8.69 -2.28
C TYR A 88 -3.50 7.83 -1.25
N GLU A 89 -4.66 7.28 -1.63
CA GLU A 89 -5.46 6.34 -0.84
C GLU A 89 -5.13 4.90 -1.22
N PHE A 90 -4.75 4.10 -0.22
CA PHE A 90 -4.46 2.69 -0.45
C PHE A 90 -5.70 1.87 -0.77
N ASP A 91 -6.86 2.30 -0.29
CA ASP A 91 -8.15 1.73 -0.63
C ASP A 91 -9.15 2.83 -1.03
N PRO A 92 -9.38 3.04 -2.33
CA PRO A 92 -10.29 4.08 -2.80
C PRO A 92 -11.76 3.80 -2.48
N ASP A 93 -12.14 2.55 -2.20
CA ASP A 93 -13.50 2.18 -1.77
C ASP A 93 -13.73 2.56 -0.30
N HIS A 94 -12.63 2.68 0.46
CA HIS A 94 -12.61 3.08 1.86
C HIS A 94 -11.59 4.21 2.07
N PRO A 95 -11.84 5.41 1.53
CA PRO A 95 -10.93 6.55 1.71
C PRO A 95 -10.90 6.99 3.18
N PHE A 96 -9.77 7.54 3.60
CA PHE A 96 -9.55 7.92 4.98
C PHE A 96 -10.59 8.94 5.48
N GLU A 97 -10.95 9.92 4.66
CA GLU A 97 -11.93 10.95 5.00
C GLU A 97 -13.35 10.39 5.21
N LYS A 98 -13.66 9.21 4.69
CA LYS A 98 -14.94 8.53 4.96
C LYS A 98 -15.11 8.20 6.44
N TYR A 99 -14.01 7.95 7.14
CA TYR A 99 -14.01 7.56 8.55
C TYR A 99 -13.64 8.71 9.47
N MET A 100 -12.83 9.63 8.99
CA MET A 100 -12.41 10.80 9.74
C MET A 100 -12.42 12.05 8.83
N PRO A 101 -13.60 12.62 8.59
CA PRO A 101 -13.71 13.93 7.96
C PRO A 101 -13.31 14.98 8.97
N GLY A 102 -12.28 15.75 8.68
CA GLY A 102 -11.83 16.80 9.57
C GLY A 102 -10.43 17.27 9.23
N GLU A 103 -10.00 18.30 9.93
CA GLU A 103 -8.69 18.87 9.74
C GLU A 103 -7.62 18.03 10.45
N ILE A 104 -6.57 17.68 9.70
CA ILE A 104 -5.35 17.10 10.21
C ILE A 104 -4.28 18.19 10.11
N ILE A 105 -3.80 18.65 11.25
CA ILE A 105 -2.70 19.60 11.29
C ILE A 105 -1.40 18.81 11.23
N LEU A 106 -0.70 18.96 10.10
CA LEU A 106 0.58 18.31 9.88
C LEU A 106 1.70 19.23 10.33
N HIS A 107 2.53 18.74 11.21
CA HIS A 107 3.84 19.31 11.58
C HIS A 107 4.94 18.47 10.94
N LYS A 108 6.20 18.92 11.05
CA LYS A 108 7.33 18.24 10.39
C LYS A 108 7.37 16.71 10.63
N ASN A 109 7.12 16.26 11.85
CA ASN A 109 7.21 14.86 12.25
C ASN A 109 5.99 14.40 13.06
N SER A 110 4.98 15.23 13.19
CA SER A 110 3.82 14.92 13.99
C SER A 110 2.53 15.37 13.32
N ILE A 111 1.45 14.78 13.75
CA ILE A 111 0.10 15.22 13.42
C ILE A 111 -0.65 15.59 14.69
N SER A 112 -1.52 16.56 14.55
CA SER A 112 -2.48 16.93 15.59
C SER A 112 -3.88 16.97 15.00
N ILE A 113 -4.83 16.36 15.70
CA ILE A 113 -6.24 16.33 15.34
C ILE A 113 -7.00 16.88 16.56
N PRO A 114 -7.23 18.20 16.59
CA PRO A 114 -7.78 18.87 17.78
C PRO A 114 -9.21 18.42 18.10
N GLN A 115 -10.00 18.16 17.07
CA GLN A 115 -11.39 17.74 17.18
C GLN A 115 -11.66 16.57 16.24
N PRO A 116 -11.22 15.36 16.60
CA PRO A 116 -11.41 14.21 15.74
C PRO A 116 -12.90 13.86 15.66
N LYS A 117 -13.43 13.89 14.45
CA LYS A 117 -14.80 13.48 14.16
C LYS A 117 -14.76 12.11 13.52
N ILE A 118 -15.09 11.08 14.28
CA ILE A 118 -15.09 9.70 13.78
C ILE A 118 -16.46 9.32 13.25
N ILE A 119 -16.50 8.82 12.01
CA ILE A 119 -17.68 8.18 11.44
C ILE A 119 -17.52 6.68 11.64
N TRP A 120 -18.30 6.15 12.55
CA TRP A 120 -18.22 4.77 13.00
C TRP A 120 -18.79 3.80 11.97
N PRO A 121 -18.03 2.81 11.51
CA PRO A 121 -18.61 1.70 10.78
C PRO A 121 -19.55 0.87 11.65
N ALA A 122 -20.51 0.20 11.03
CA ALA A 122 -21.44 -0.68 11.75
C ALA A 122 -20.68 -1.75 12.55
N ASN A 123 -21.17 -2.05 13.75
CA ASN A 123 -20.62 -3.06 14.65
C ASN A 123 -19.17 -2.78 15.11
N THR A 124 -18.76 -1.53 15.18
CA THR A 124 -17.48 -1.12 15.73
C THR A 124 -17.63 -0.37 17.04
N SER A 125 -16.65 -0.49 17.92
CA SER A 125 -16.69 0.11 19.26
C SER A 125 -15.39 0.82 19.62
N TYR A 126 -14.29 0.46 18.93
CA TYR A 126 -12.99 1.04 19.14
C TYR A 126 -12.34 1.36 17.81
N PHE A 127 -11.54 2.42 17.79
CA PHE A 127 -10.67 2.74 16.69
C PHE A 127 -9.23 2.98 17.17
N LYS A 128 -8.30 2.89 16.25
CA LYS A 128 -6.89 3.16 16.48
C LYS A 128 -6.33 3.95 15.31
N MET A 129 -5.59 5.00 15.63
CA MET A 129 -4.90 5.82 14.64
C MET A 129 -3.45 5.40 14.51
N PHE A 130 -2.90 5.54 13.32
CA PHE A 130 -1.50 5.25 13.01
C PHE A 130 -0.89 6.44 12.28
N LEU A 131 0.33 6.78 12.66
CA LEU A 131 1.21 7.67 11.91
C LEU A 131 2.43 6.85 11.48
N ILE A 132 2.73 6.83 10.19
CA ILE A 132 3.74 5.96 9.59
C ILE A 132 4.68 6.81 8.76
N GLY A 133 5.96 6.86 9.16
CA GLY A 133 7.02 7.48 8.38
C GLY A 133 7.83 6.42 7.66
N VAL A 134 8.07 6.60 6.38
CA VAL A 134 8.79 5.64 5.53
C VAL A 134 9.93 6.33 4.81
N SER A 135 11.15 5.86 5.05
CA SER A 135 12.35 6.23 4.31
C SER A 135 12.66 5.12 3.29
N ILE A 136 12.91 5.48 2.05
CA ILE A 136 13.08 4.53 0.96
C ILE A 136 14.41 4.81 0.25
N ASP A 137 15.24 3.79 0.10
CA ASP A 137 16.38 3.78 -0.81
C ASP A 137 15.98 3.02 -2.08
N PHE A 138 15.76 3.75 -3.16
CA PHE A 138 15.38 3.16 -4.44
C PHE A 138 16.56 2.56 -5.20
N GLN A 139 17.80 2.89 -4.84
CA GLN A 139 18.99 2.29 -5.44
C GLN A 139 19.26 0.92 -4.83
N ALA A 140 19.28 0.85 -3.51
CA ALA A 140 19.43 -0.41 -2.78
C ALA A 140 18.14 -1.23 -2.72
N PHE A 141 16.98 -0.68 -3.09
CA PHE A 141 15.64 -1.28 -2.91
C PHE A 141 15.38 -1.72 -1.47
N THR A 142 15.73 -0.84 -0.53
CA THR A 142 15.48 -1.04 0.89
C THR A 142 14.53 0.01 1.44
N THR A 143 13.86 -0.31 2.53
CA THR A 143 12.96 0.61 3.22
C THR A 143 13.11 0.48 4.72
N ASN A 144 13.02 1.60 5.41
CA ASN A 144 12.90 1.69 6.85
C ASN A 144 11.60 2.41 7.18
N SER A 145 10.86 1.92 8.16
CA SER A 145 9.60 2.53 8.58
C SER A 145 9.53 2.65 10.09
N LEU A 146 9.00 3.77 10.55
CA LEU A 146 8.62 3.99 11.93
C LEU A 146 7.11 4.16 11.98
N THR A 147 6.50 3.53 12.96
CA THR A 147 5.05 3.63 13.16
C THR A 147 4.78 3.99 14.61
N GLN A 148 4.01 5.03 14.81
CA GLN A 148 3.38 5.34 16.08
C GLN A 148 1.88 5.14 15.97
N SER A 149 1.25 4.73 17.05
CA SER A 149 -0.21 4.58 17.09
C SER A 149 -0.76 5.01 18.44
N THR A 150 -2.02 5.40 18.45
CA THR A 150 -2.78 5.56 19.70
C THR A 150 -2.99 4.20 20.35
N GLU A 151 -3.47 4.20 21.58
CA GLU A 151 -4.20 3.07 22.12
C GLU A 151 -5.54 2.90 21.38
N TRP A 152 -6.29 1.84 21.71
CA TRP A 152 -7.65 1.69 21.22
C TRP A 152 -8.57 2.72 21.90
N LEU A 153 -9.14 3.60 21.11
CA LEU A 153 -9.96 4.73 21.56
C LEU A 153 -11.45 4.44 21.37
N THR A 154 -12.27 4.99 22.24
CA THR A 154 -13.73 4.99 22.17
C THR A 154 -14.26 6.30 21.59
N GLN A 155 -15.55 6.48 21.59
CA GLN A 155 -16.18 7.72 21.09
C GLN A 155 -15.79 8.96 21.92
N ASP A 156 -15.64 8.79 23.23
CA ASP A 156 -15.23 9.85 24.13
C ASP A 156 -13.70 9.80 24.29
N HIS A 157 -13.00 10.62 23.53
CA HIS A 157 -11.53 10.68 23.56
C HIS A 157 -11.05 12.12 23.42
N ASP A 158 -9.87 12.38 23.98
CA ASP A 158 -9.14 13.64 23.89
C ASP A 158 -8.64 13.93 22.46
N PRO A 159 -8.17 15.14 22.17
CA PRO A 159 -7.44 15.46 20.96
C PRO A 159 -6.33 14.44 20.69
N ILE A 160 -6.16 14.04 19.42
CA ILE A 160 -5.17 13.05 19.05
C ILE A 160 -3.90 13.76 18.62
N SER A 161 -2.77 13.35 19.20
CA SER A 161 -1.44 13.76 18.76
C SER A 161 -0.56 12.53 18.56
N LEU A 162 0.08 12.43 17.42
CA LEU A 162 1.04 11.36 17.10
C LEU A 162 2.31 12.00 16.56
N GLU A 163 3.47 11.49 16.98
CA GLU A 163 4.78 11.98 16.57
C GLU A 163 5.69 10.80 16.22
N ILE A 164 6.43 10.90 15.12
CA ILE A 164 7.45 9.93 14.75
C ILE A 164 8.83 10.55 14.83
N ALA A 165 9.78 9.82 15.40
CA ALA A 165 11.17 10.28 15.53
C ALA A 165 11.95 10.37 14.20
N ASN A 166 11.33 10.02 13.08
CA ASN A 166 11.98 10.00 11.78
C ASN A 166 11.88 11.35 11.06
N THR A 167 12.93 12.14 11.14
CA THR A 167 13.04 13.44 10.46
C THR A 167 13.34 13.32 8.95
N HIS A 168 13.59 12.12 8.44
CA HIS A 168 14.00 11.84 7.04
C HIS A 168 13.03 10.90 6.33
N ALA A 169 11.76 10.85 6.77
CA ALA A 169 10.76 10.08 6.05
C ALA A 169 10.48 10.71 4.69
N HIS A 170 10.61 9.91 3.62
CA HIS A 170 10.21 10.33 2.26
C HIS A 170 8.69 10.35 2.12
N LEU A 171 8.00 9.42 2.77
CA LEU A 171 6.54 9.35 2.78
C LEU A 171 6.04 9.34 4.22
N THR A 172 5.03 10.15 4.47
CA THR A 172 4.28 10.14 5.73
C THR A 172 2.85 9.73 5.44
N ALA A 173 2.39 8.67 6.09
CA ALA A 173 1.04 8.16 5.94
C ALA A 173 0.30 8.19 7.27
N ILE A 174 -1.01 8.42 7.19
CA ILE A 174 -1.93 8.29 8.31
C ILE A 174 -2.87 7.11 8.04
N GLY A 175 -3.23 6.41 9.10
CA GLY A 175 -4.15 5.29 9.00
C GLY A 175 -5.12 5.22 10.15
N ILE A 176 -6.25 4.57 9.90
CA ILE A 176 -7.28 4.27 10.91
C ILE A 176 -7.72 2.83 10.78
N ALA A 177 -7.89 2.16 11.91
CA ALA A 177 -8.44 0.81 11.99
C ALA A 177 -9.52 0.74 13.06
N PHE A 178 -10.48 -0.15 12.87
CA PHE A 178 -11.61 -0.34 13.77
C PHE A 178 -11.69 -1.78 14.29
N THR A 179 -12.20 -1.93 15.51
CA THR A 179 -12.53 -3.22 16.10
C THR A 179 -13.93 -3.21 16.73
N ASN A 180 -14.48 -4.38 16.93
CA ASN A 180 -15.72 -4.57 17.69
C ASN A 180 -15.45 -4.64 19.21
N ASN A 181 -16.51 -4.84 20.01
CA ASN A 181 -16.43 -4.98 21.47
C ASN A 181 -15.51 -6.10 21.95
N ASN A 182 -15.28 -7.12 21.13
CA ASN A 182 -14.38 -8.24 21.46
C ASN A 182 -12.95 -8.01 20.96
N HIS A 183 -12.60 -6.77 20.59
CA HIS A 183 -11.32 -6.40 19.98
C HIS A 183 -10.96 -7.17 18.70
N MET A 184 -11.96 -7.75 18.04
CA MET A 184 -11.76 -8.40 16.75
C MET A 184 -11.69 -7.36 15.63
N PRO A 185 -10.66 -7.42 14.75
CA PRO A 185 -10.56 -6.48 13.64
C PRO A 185 -11.80 -6.53 12.75
N VAL A 186 -12.33 -5.36 12.43
CA VAL A 186 -13.38 -5.20 11.43
C VAL A 186 -12.74 -4.79 10.11
N ASN A 187 -13.28 -5.25 8.99
CA ASN A 187 -12.74 -4.97 7.65
C ASN A 187 -12.96 -3.49 7.21
N CYS A 188 -12.84 -2.57 8.16
CA CYS A 188 -12.96 -1.14 7.94
C CYS A 188 -11.65 -0.48 8.37
N GLN A 189 -10.76 -0.33 7.40
CA GLN A 189 -9.45 0.27 7.62
C GLN A 189 -9.12 1.18 6.45
N ALA A 190 -8.50 2.30 6.72
CA ALA A 190 -8.09 3.25 5.69
C ALA A 190 -6.66 3.72 5.94
N VAL A 191 -5.94 3.97 4.85
CA VAL A 191 -4.60 4.57 4.86
C VAL A 191 -4.48 5.54 3.73
N LYS A 192 -3.98 6.73 4.06
CA LYS A 192 -3.69 7.80 3.14
C LYS A 192 -2.27 8.32 3.32
N ILE A 193 -1.56 8.57 2.24
CA ILE A 193 -0.29 9.31 2.29
C ILE A 193 -0.63 10.80 2.38
N ILE A 194 -0.20 11.45 3.46
CA ILE A 194 -0.52 12.86 3.74
C ILE A 194 0.62 13.80 3.38
N ASP A 195 1.86 13.30 3.34
CA ASP A 195 3.01 14.12 3.00
C ASP A 195 4.10 13.33 2.27
N VAL A 196 4.85 14.05 1.43
CA VAL A 196 5.98 13.54 0.68
C VAL A 196 7.13 14.53 0.80
N ASN A 197 8.23 14.10 1.42
CA ASN A 197 9.46 14.87 1.60
C ASN A 197 10.55 14.33 0.67
N LEU A 198 11.22 15.21 -0.06
CA LEU A 198 12.23 14.87 -1.06
C LEU A 198 13.62 15.35 -0.61
#